data_8b6b635cca56de843930ce2d0a2f99b3
#
_entry.id   8b6b635cca56de843930ce2d0a2f99b3
#
_cell.length_a   1.000
_cell.length_b   1.000
_cell.length_c   1.000
_cell.angle_alpha   90.00
_cell.angle_beta   90.00
_cell.angle_gamma   90.00
#
_symmetry.space_group_name_H-M   'P 1'
#
loop_
_entity.id
_entity.type
_entity.pdbx_description
1 polymer ?
#
loop_
_entity_poly.entity_id
_entity_poly.type
_entity_poly.pdbx_seq_one_letter_code
_entity_poly.pdbx_strand_id
1 'polypeptide(L)'
;LSLLSGTLWAADIILNEYNAVDSTSFLGGGDSSADEEGSRAADSFFGRIPGNGGDWFELAVIKDHLDMRGWQLDTFVSGKLDKTLTLTANPIWSDLRAGTIITVAQNVPSDVSYDPAAGDWWINVQASNDADGKYISAKSFTVSNKNFQLRIRNISGAVVFGPAGEGVAPNAKVGNTEVFILKADPTAAVAANSADYDANHHFSTFGAPNRWGVQDFNSLRPVLAPKAASIKVLSPNGAESLTSGKVVTVQWQSDSVTETVLVEFSLDAGFSWTAVYPPNVGNTGQYKWLVPLVNSNEALVRVSSVNRPYVYDVSDKPFTILASTPVADLASGGRVDFSALTRFAATWLN
;
A
#
# COMPACT_ATOMS: atom_id res chain seq x y z
N LEU A 1 -34.90 21.96 -33.48
CA LEU A 1 -34.07 20.81 -33.04
C LEU A 1 -32.69 21.32 -32.69
N SER A 2 -32.46 21.60 -31.40
CA SER A 2 -31.16 21.96 -30.88
C SER A 2 -30.42 20.65 -30.55
N LEU A 3 -29.43 20.33 -31.36
CA LEU A 3 -28.44 19.33 -31.02
C LEU A 3 -27.59 19.90 -29.84
N LEU A 4 -27.90 19.51 -28.64
CA LEU A 4 -27.00 19.62 -27.52
C LEU A 4 -25.79 18.73 -27.83
N SER A 5 -24.72 19.32 -28.35
CA SER A 5 -23.41 18.73 -28.36
C SER A 5 -22.95 18.65 -26.90
N GLY A 6 -23.29 17.56 -26.22
CA GLY A 6 -22.69 17.23 -24.95
C GLY A 6 -21.18 17.10 -25.19
N THR A 7 -20.41 18.00 -24.60
CA THR A 7 -18.96 17.81 -24.44
C THR A 7 -18.77 16.46 -23.74
N LEU A 8 -18.27 15.47 -24.48
CA LEU A 8 -17.75 14.24 -23.88
C LEU A 8 -16.59 14.66 -22.98
N TRP A 9 -16.85 14.75 -21.71
CA TRP A 9 -15.79 14.91 -20.74
C TRP A 9 -14.95 13.63 -20.77
N ALA A 10 -13.67 13.78 -20.96
CA ALA A 10 -12.73 12.68 -20.86
C ALA A 10 -12.88 12.02 -19.49
N ALA A 11 -13.04 10.71 -19.45
CA ALA A 11 -13.23 10.01 -18.20
C ALA A 11 -11.93 10.04 -17.36
N ASP A 12 -12.04 10.46 -16.11
CA ASP A 12 -10.91 10.44 -15.16
C ASP A 12 -10.61 9.02 -14.65
N ILE A 13 -11.63 8.16 -14.66
CA ILE A 13 -11.61 6.75 -14.23
C ILE A 13 -12.71 6.00 -14.96
N ILE A 14 -12.51 4.72 -15.21
CA ILE A 14 -13.47 3.86 -15.92
C ILE A 14 -13.67 2.53 -15.20
N LEU A 15 -14.79 1.85 -15.49
CA LEU A 15 -14.97 0.44 -15.14
C LEU A 15 -14.07 -0.41 -16.05
N ASN A 16 -13.26 -1.29 -15.45
CA ASN A 16 -12.39 -2.20 -16.20
C ASN A 16 -12.97 -3.62 -16.27
N GLU A 17 -13.41 -4.14 -15.13
CA GLU A 17 -13.93 -5.51 -15.03
C GLU A 17 -14.97 -5.63 -13.90
N TYR A 18 -15.89 -6.59 -14.00
CA TYR A 18 -16.65 -7.08 -12.85
C TYR A 18 -16.99 -8.57 -12.99
N ASN A 19 -17.17 -9.23 -11.84
CA ASN A 19 -17.44 -10.65 -11.75
C ASN A 19 -18.93 -10.94 -11.56
N ALA A 20 -19.56 -11.63 -12.54
CA ALA A 20 -20.96 -12.07 -12.45
C ALA A 20 -21.11 -13.58 -12.21
N VAL A 21 -20.03 -14.28 -11.89
CA VAL A 21 -20.04 -15.73 -11.67
C VAL A 21 -20.80 -16.07 -10.39
N ASP A 22 -21.84 -16.90 -10.49
CA ASP A 22 -22.60 -17.35 -9.34
C ASP A 22 -21.72 -18.14 -8.37
N SER A 23 -22.02 -18.03 -7.07
CA SER A 23 -21.25 -18.63 -5.98
C SER A 23 -21.01 -20.14 -6.09
N THR A 24 -21.83 -20.85 -6.87
CA THR A 24 -21.72 -22.30 -7.10
C THR A 24 -21.19 -22.66 -8.48
N SER A 25 -20.96 -21.68 -9.33
CA SER A 25 -20.49 -21.86 -10.71
C SER A 25 -19.00 -21.57 -10.81
N PHE A 26 -18.35 -22.18 -11.78
CA PHE A 26 -16.97 -21.84 -12.16
C PHE A 26 -16.97 -20.86 -13.34
N LEU A 27 -15.98 -20.00 -13.38
CA LEU A 27 -15.73 -19.12 -14.51
C LEU A 27 -15.57 -19.96 -15.79
N GLY A 28 -16.29 -19.58 -16.86
CA GLY A 28 -16.36 -20.35 -18.10
C GLY A 28 -17.13 -21.65 -18.02
N GLY A 29 -17.85 -21.94 -16.92
CA GLY A 29 -18.62 -23.14 -16.71
C GLY A 29 -17.79 -24.37 -16.30
N GLY A 30 -18.37 -25.55 -16.40
CA GLY A 30 -17.79 -26.80 -15.89
C GLY A 30 -18.17 -27.05 -14.43
N ASP A 31 -17.79 -28.22 -13.91
CA ASP A 31 -18.29 -28.75 -12.65
C ASP A 31 -17.20 -29.00 -11.59
N SER A 32 -15.94 -28.77 -11.91
CA SER A 32 -14.84 -28.97 -10.98
C SER A 32 -13.67 -28.00 -11.14
N SER A 33 -12.90 -27.83 -10.07
CA SER A 33 -11.64 -27.08 -10.05
C SER A 33 -10.54 -27.77 -10.87
N ALA A 34 -10.65 -29.09 -11.06
CA ALA A 34 -9.72 -29.93 -11.80
C ALA A 34 -10.21 -30.23 -13.23
N ASP A 35 -11.16 -29.46 -13.75
CA ASP A 35 -11.70 -29.65 -15.09
C ASP A 35 -10.60 -29.43 -16.12
N GLU A 36 -10.08 -30.57 -16.63
CA GLU A 36 -8.89 -30.65 -17.50
C GLU A 36 -9.17 -30.32 -18.96
N GLU A 37 -10.34 -29.87 -19.32
CA GLU A 37 -10.54 -29.41 -20.71
C GLU A 37 -9.65 -28.18 -20.97
N GLY A 38 -8.40 -28.47 -20.87
CA GLY A 38 -7.17 -27.83 -21.33
C GLY A 38 -7.22 -26.37 -21.65
N SER A 39 -7.49 -25.47 -20.82
CA SER A 39 -7.48 -24.02 -20.97
C SER A 39 -8.74 -23.34 -20.42
N ARG A 40 -9.47 -24.01 -19.57
CA ARG A 40 -10.60 -23.35 -18.97
C ARG A 40 -10.17 -22.26 -18.02
N ALA A 41 -10.86 -21.23 -18.19
CA ALA A 41 -10.79 -19.97 -17.54
C ALA A 41 -10.57 -20.09 -16.04
N ALA A 42 -9.52 -19.51 -15.62
CA ALA A 42 -9.23 -19.25 -14.22
C ALA A 42 -8.88 -17.78 -14.08
N ASP A 43 -9.24 -17.19 -12.97
CA ASP A 43 -8.72 -15.87 -12.60
C ASP A 43 -7.24 -15.96 -12.29
N SER A 44 -6.46 -14.93 -12.62
CA SER A 44 -5.02 -14.91 -12.37
C SER A 44 -4.68 -14.83 -10.89
N PHE A 45 -5.58 -14.31 -10.06
CA PHE A 45 -5.42 -14.15 -8.62
C PHE A 45 -6.07 -15.31 -7.84
N PHE A 46 -7.33 -15.62 -8.15
CA PHE A 46 -8.09 -16.65 -7.42
C PHE A 46 -7.80 -18.08 -7.89
N GLY A 47 -7.27 -18.23 -9.11
CA GLY A 47 -7.27 -19.52 -9.77
C GLY A 47 -8.69 -19.94 -10.18
N ARG A 48 -8.92 -21.25 -10.30
CA ARG A 48 -10.24 -21.78 -10.66
C ARG A 48 -11.00 -22.22 -9.41
N ILE A 49 -11.86 -21.35 -8.93
CA ILE A 49 -12.71 -21.57 -7.75
C ILE A 49 -14.18 -21.23 -8.06
N PRO A 50 -15.15 -21.85 -7.33
CA PRO A 50 -16.55 -21.46 -7.43
C PRO A 50 -16.75 -20.01 -7.05
N GLY A 51 -17.60 -19.30 -7.81
CA GLY A 51 -17.91 -17.90 -7.57
C GLY A 51 -16.81 -16.91 -7.94
N ASN A 52 -15.65 -17.39 -8.44
CA ASN A 52 -14.54 -16.55 -8.89
C ASN A 52 -14.20 -15.39 -7.93
N GLY A 53 -14.09 -15.69 -6.63
CA GLY A 53 -13.80 -14.70 -5.58
C GLY A 53 -15.00 -13.94 -5.03
N GLY A 54 -16.21 -14.17 -5.55
CA GLY A 54 -17.45 -13.54 -5.09
C GLY A 54 -17.74 -12.19 -5.73
N ASP A 55 -18.45 -11.31 -5.03
CA ASP A 55 -18.84 -10.00 -5.56
C ASP A 55 -17.64 -9.03 -5.57
N TRP A 56 -17.23 -8.63 -6.76
CA TRP A 56 -16.19 -7.62 -6.95
C TRP A 56 -16.29 -6.91 -8.30
N PHE A 57 -15.74 -5.71 -8.37
CA PHE A 57 -15.53 -4.96 -9.60
C PHE A 57 -14.18 -4.24 -9.55
N GLU A 58 -13.70 -3.89 -10.73
CA GLU A 58 -12.40 -3.27 -10.95
C GLU A 58 -12.51 -1.97 -11.75
N LEU A 59 -11.71 -0.99 -11.35
CA LEU A 59 -11.62 0.33 -11.99
C LEU A 59 -10.21 0.56 -12.51
N ALA A 60 -10.09 1.28 -13.61
CA ALA A 60 -8.83 1.79 -14.13
C ALA A 60 -8.80 3.32 -14.01
N VAL A 61 -7.78 3.85 -13.33
CA VAL A 61 -7.53 5.30 -13.22
C VAL A 61 -6.90 5.79 -14.51
N ILE A 62 -7.51 6.79 -15.15
CA ILE A 62 -7.05 7.35 -16.43
C ILE A 62 -6.29 8.65 -16.20
N LYS A 63 -6.76 9.48 -15.27
CA LYS A 63 -6.16 10.77 -14.98
C LYS A 63 -5.04 10.65 -13.97
N ASP A 64 -3.89 11.22 -14.30
CA ASP A 64 -2.77 11.30 -13.37
C ASP A 64 -3.05 12.28 -12.22
N HIS A 65 -2.55 11.97 -11.03
CA HIS A 65 -2.77 12.76 -9.81
C HIS A 65 -4.27 12.93 -9.47
N LEU A 66 -5.04 11.84 -9.56
CA LEU A 66 -6.48 11.85 -9.28
C LEU A 66 -6.75 11.78 -7.77
N ASP A 67 -7.48 12.76 -7.24
CA ASP A 67 -8.02 12.74 -5.87
C ASP A 67 -9.45 12.19 -5.88
N MET A 68 -9.62 11.01 -5.28
CA MET A 68 -10.91 10.32 -5.18
C MET A 68 -11.51 10.33 -3.77
N ARG A 69 -10.98 11.11 -2.84
CA ARG A 69 -11.55 11.18 -1.48
C ARG A 69 -13.00 11.66 -1.52
N GLY A 70 -13.87 10.91 -0.84
CA GLY A 70 -15.31 11.20 -0.80
C GLY A 70 -16.09 10.88 -2.08
N TRP A 71 -15.48 10.27 -3.08
CA TRP A 71 -16.19 9.83 -4.28
C TRP A 71 -17.13 8.67 -3.97
N GLN A 72 -18.13 8.50 -4.81
CA GLN A 72 -19.21 7.55 -4.62
C GLN A 72 -19.29 6.59 -5.81
N LEU A 73 -19.38 5.31 -5.49
CA LEU A 73 -19.55 4.21 -6.42
C LEU A 73 -20.96 3.66 -6.22
N ASP A 74 -21.84 3.91 -7.17
CA ASP A 74 -23.23 3.44 -7.12
C ASP A 74 -23.34 2.13 -7.89
N THR A 75 -23.72 1.05 -7.22
CA THR A 75 -24.03 -0.23 -7.84
C THR A 75 -25.52 -0.35 -8.13
N PHE A 76 -25.85 -0.87 -9.28
CA PHE A 76 -27.23 -1.13 -9.70
C PHE A 76 -27.41 -2.62 -10.02
N VAL A 77 -28.55 -3.16 -9.64
CA VAL A 77 -28.98 -4.53 -9.97
C VAL A 77 -30.41 -4.45 -10.46
N SER A 78 -30.71 -5.11 -11.58
CA SER A 78 -32.04 -5.08 -12.22
C SER A 78 -32.59 -3.66 -12.44
N GLY A 79 -31.71 -2.71 -12.81
CA GLY A 79 -32.06 -1.31 -13.09
C GLY A 79 -32.38 -0.48 -11.84
N LYS A 80 -32.14 -0.99 -10.63
CA LYS A 80 -32.35 -0.28 -9.38
C LYS A 80 -31.03 -0.08 -8.65
N LEU A 81 -30.89 1.08 -7.99
CA LEU A 81 -29.76 1.34 -7.11
C LEU A 81 -29.73 0.29 -5.98
N ASP A 82 -28.68 -0.50 -5.91
CA ASP A 82 -28.44 -1.44 -4.85
C ASP A 82 -27.72 -0.76 -3.68
N LYS A 83 -26.53 -0.23 -3.92
CA LYS A 83 -25.73 0.46 -2.89
C LYS A 83 -25.04 1.71 -3.46
N THR A 84 -24.74 2.61 -2.55
CA THR A 84 -23.73 3.65 -2.73
C THR A 84 -22.58 3.36 -1.78
N LEU A 85 -21.43 3.01 -2.34
CA LEU A 85 -20.17 2.86 -1.62
C LEU A 85 -19.45 4.20 -1.67
N THR A 86 -18.92 4.65 -0.53
CA THR A 86 -18.23 5.96 -0.46
C THR A 86 -16.78 5.73 -0.07
N LEU A 87 -15.87 6.22 -0.90
CA LEU A 87 -14.43 6.27 -0.57
C LEU A 87 -14.23 7.26 0.58
N THR A 88 -13.46 6.87 1.57
CA THR A 88 -13.23 7.71 2.76
C THR A 88 -12.28 8.87 2.47
N ALA A 89 -12.03 9.72 3.47
CA ALA A 89 -10.99 10.75 3.39
C ALA A 89 -9.56 10.19 3.58
N ASN A 90 -9.37 8.87 3.51
CA ASN A 90 -8.06 8.24 3.70
C ASN A 90 -7.06 8.76 2.66
N PRO A 91 -5.82 9.08 3.07
CA PRO A 91 -4.78 9.58 2.16
C PRO A 91 -4.46 8.69 0.95
N ILE A 92 -4.75 7.38 1.00
CA ILE A 92 -4.56 6.48 -0.14
C ILE A 92 -5.30 6.97 -1.40
N TRP A 93 -6.40 7.70 -1.24
CA TRP A 93 -7.22 8.23 -2.33
C TRP A 93 -6.81 9.62 -2.82
N SER A 94 -5.79 10.26 -2.21
CA SER A 94 -5.49 11.67 -2.46
C SER A 94 -4.69 11.96 -3.71
N ASP A 95 -3.94 10.98 -4.23
CA ASP A 95 -2.99 11.17 -5.34
C ASP A 95 -2.79 9.88 -6.13
N LEU A 96 -3.84 9.42 -6.79
CA LEU A 96 -3.78 8.21 -7.62
C LEU A 96 -3.14 8.53 -8.96
N ARG A 97 -2.22 7.65 -9.38
CA ARG A 97 -1.52 7.80 -10.66
C ARG A 97 -2.32 7.15 -11.78
N ALA A 98 -2.21 7.72 -13.00
CA ALA A 98 -2.79 7.09 -14.17
C ALA A 98 -2.23 5.68 -14.37
N GLY A 99 -3.10 4.72 -14.72
CA GLY A 99 -2.76 3.30 -14.82
C GLY A 99 -2.81 2.53 -13.51
N THR A 100 -3.32 3.15 -12.42
CA THR A 100 -3.67 2.43 -11.19
C THR A 100 -4.92 1.60 -11.42
N ILE A 101 -4.89 0.37 -10.93
CA ILE A 101 -6.03 -0.54 -10.85
C ILE A 101 -6.59 -0.52 -9.44
N ILE A 102 -7.91 -0.35 -9.32
CA ILE A 102 -8.60 -0.37 -8.03
C ILE A 102 -9.64 -1.47 -8.05
N THR A 103 -9.49 -2.48 -7.20
CA THR A 103 -10.52 -3.48 -6.98
C THR A 103 -11.32 -3.18 -5.72
N VAL A 104 -12.63 -3.37 -5.81
CA VAL A 104 -13.56 -3.30 -4.69
C VAL A 104 -14.20 -4.68 -4.56
N ALA A 105 -13.95 -5.37 -3.45
CA ALA A 105 -14.35 -6.76 -3.26
C ALA A 105 -14.99 -6.98 -1.90
N GLN A 106 -15.95 -7.91 -1.79
CA GLN A 106 -16.54 -8.25 -0.50
C GLN A 106 -15.65 -9.20 0.32
N ASN A 107 -15.03 -10.17 -0.35
CA ASN A 107 -14.40 -11.32 0.29
C ASN A 107 -12.87 -11.27 0.30
N VAL A 108 -12.27 -10.25 -0.30
CA VAL A 108 -10.81 -10.08 -0.33
C VAL A 108 -10.42 -8.98 0.64
N PRO A 109 -9.56 -9.26 1.62
CA PRO A 109 -9.05 -8.24 2.55
C PRO A 109 -8.42 -7.07 1.80
N SER A 110 -8.51 -5.86 2.38
CA SER A 110 -7.89 -4.68 1.79
C SER A 110 -6.37 -4.84 1.71
N ASP A 111 -5.82 -4.54 0.53
CA ASP A 111 -4.41 -4.37 0.28
C ASP A 111 -4.19 -2.97 -0.29
N VAL A 112 -3.45 -2.16 0.42
CA VAL A 112 -3.15 -0.76 0.09
C VAL A 112 -1.65 -0.48 0.13
N SER A 113 -0.85 -1.51 -0.17
CA SER A 113 0.62 -1.40 -0.27
C SER A 113 1.09 -0.54 -1.44
N TYR A 114 0.17 0.05 -2.19
CA TYR A 114 0.30 0.86 -3.39
C TYR A 114 1.56 1.74 -3.42
N ASP A 115 2.49 1.42 -4.30
CA ASP A 115 3.71 2.18 -4.58
C ASP A 115 4.08 2.10 -6.08
N PRO A 116 3.52 2.97 -6.92
CA PRO A 116 3.80 2.98 -8.37
C PRO A 116 5.27 3.13 -8.72
N ALA A 117 6.06 3.81 -7.88
CA ALA A 117 7.50 3.97 -8.10
C ALA A 117 8.28 2.66 -7.88
N ALA A 118 7.75 1.76 -7.06
CA ALA A 118 8.25 0.39 -6.89
C ALA A 118 7.61 -0.62 -7.87
N GLY A 119 6.67 -0.17 -8.72
CA GLY A 119 5.97 -1.01 -9.68
C GLY A 119 4.67 -1.61 -9.17
N ASP A 120 4.22 -1.23 -7.97
CA ASP A 120 2.93 -1.64 -7.43
C ASP A 120 1.85 -0.62 -7.81
N TRP A 121 0.99 -1.02 -8.75
CA TRP A 121 -0.06 -0.21 -9.35
C TRP A 121 -1.46 -0.65 -8.95
N TRP A 122 -1.58 -1.46 -7.91
CA TRP A 122 -2.85 -2.04 -7.51
C TRP A 122 -3.25 -1.63 -6.09
N ILE A 123 -4.54 -1.39 -5.92
CA ILE A 123 -5.20 -1.17 -4.63
C ILE A 123 -6.42 -2.09 -4.58
N ASN A 124 -6.54 -2.91 -3.53
CA ASN A 124 -7.77 -3.61 -3.22
C ASN A 124 -8.40 -3.04 -1.96
N VAL A 125 -9.71 -2.79 -1.98
CA VAL A 125 -10.46 -2.41 -0.78
C VAL A 125 -11.64 -3.33 -0.53
N GLN A 126 -11.74 -3.81 0.70
CA GLN A 126 -12.85 -4.62 1.11
C GLN A 126 -14.06 -3.76 1.45
N ALA A 127 -15.18 -4.01 0.76
CA ALA A 127 -16.47 -3.39 1.01
C ALA A 127 -17.49 -4.44 1.39
N SER A 128 -17.63 -4.70 2.69
CA SER A 128 -18.62 -5.62 3.26
C SER A 128 -19.19 -5.05 4.55
N ASN A 129 -20.27 -5.61 5.05
CA ASN A 129 -20.88 -5.17 6.31
C ASN A 129 -19.95 -5.38 7.52
N ASP A 130 -19.02 -6.33 7.43
CA ASP A 130 -18.07 -6.68 8.48
C ASP A 130 -16.68 -6.03 8.27
N ALA A 131 -16.51 -5.21 7.22
CA ALA A 131 -15.28 -4.47 6.97
C ALA A 131 -15.12 -3.32 7.98
N ASP A 132 -13.87 -2.87 8.17
CA ASP A 132 -13.53 -1.79 9.11
C ASP A 132 -13.97 -0.39 8.66
N GLY A 133 -14.33 -0.22 7.39
CA GLY A 133 -14.72 1.06 6.81
C GLY A 133 -13.59 2.08 6.69
N LYS A 134 -12.34 1.65 6.81
CA LYS A 134 -11.17 2.53 6.81
C LYS A 134 -10.91 3.20 5.46
N TYR A 135 -11.14 2.49 4.36
CA TYR A 135 -10.86 2.99 3.01
C TYR A 135 -12.13 3.25 2.20
N ILE A 136 -13.14 2.43 2.39
CA ILE A 136 -14.44 2.52 1.74
C ILE A 136 -15.54 2.23 2.77
N SER A 137 -16.76 2.69 2.55
CA SER A 137 -17.87 2.44 3.47
C SER A 137 -18.06 0.94 3.73
N ALA A 138 -18.25 0.57 5.00
CA ALA A 138 -18.51 -0.82 5.42
C ALA A 138 -19.92 -1.26 5.01
N LYS A 139 -20.09 -1.62 3.74
CA LYS A 139 -21.37 -2.06 3.16
C LYS A 139 -21.13 -3.18 2.16
N SER A 140 -21.86 -4.27 2.31
CA SER A 140 -21.94 -5.28 1.24
C SER A 140 -22.74 -4.74 0.06
N PHE A 141 -22.36 -5.15 -1.13
CA PHE A 141 -23.01 -4.83 -2.39
C PHE A 141 -23.21 -6.12 -3.19
N THR A 142 -23.94 -6.07 -4.26
CA THR A 142 -24.18 -7.25 -5.10
C THR A 142 -23.66 -6.99 -6.50
N VAL A 143 -22.86 -7.91 -7.02
CA VAL A 143 -22.59 -8.07 -8.44
C VAL A 143 -23.36 -9.31 -8.92
N SER A 144 -24.15 -9.17 -9.95
CA SER A 144 -24.97 -10.28 -10.43
C SER A 144 -25.10 -10.27 -11.94
N ASN A 145 -25.51 -11.42 -12.49
CA ASN A 145 -25.89 -11.56 -13.91
C ASN A 145 -27.30 -10.99 -14.22
N LYS A 146 -27.77 -10.02 -13.44
CA LYS A 146 -29.09 -9.39 -13.59
C LYS A 146 -28.97 -7.88 -13.71
N ASN A 147 -28.45 -7.40 -14.84
CA ASN A 147 -28.24 -6.00 -15.12
C ASN A 147 -27.41 -5.30 -14.03
N PHE A 148 -26.25 -5.85 -13.73
CA PHE A 148 -25.30 -5.10 -12.89
C PHE A 148 -24.73 -3.93 -13.70
N GLN A 149 -24.73 -2.76 -13.07
CA GLN A 149 -24.13 -1.54 -13.61
C GLN A 149 -23.44 -0.78 -12.50
N LEU A 150 -22.37 -0.06 -12.86
CA LEU A 150 -21.64 0.82 -11.98
C LEU A 150 -21.68 2.25 -12.49
N ARG A 151 -21.97 3.21 -11.60
CA ARG A 151 -21.85 4.64 -11.82
C ARG A 151 -20.89 5.24 -10.82
N ILE A 152 -19.99 6.08 -11.32
CA ILE A 152 -18.97 6.73 -10.50
C ILE A 152 -19.33 8.22 -10.43
N ARG A 153 -19.40 8.75 -9.20
CA ARG A 153 -19.64 10.17 -8.92
C ARG A 153 -18.50 10.76 -8.11
N ASN A 154 -18.11 11.98 -8.44
CA ASN A 154 -17.11 12.71 -7.65
C ASN A 154 -17.71 13.24 -6.34
N ILE A 155 -16.88 13.91 -5.54
CA ILE A 155 -17.28 14.46 -4.23
C ILE A 155 -18.44 15.50 -4.33
N SER A 156 -18.58 16.19 -5.46
CA SER A 156 -19.72 17.11 -5.69
C SER A 156 -21.02 16.39 -6.10
N GLY A 157 -20.98 15.06 -6.27
CA GLY A 157 -22.10 14.25 -6.75
C GLY A 157 -22.24 14.22 -8.27
N ALA A 158 -21.36 14.88 -9.01
CA ALA A 158 -21.39 14.85 -10.48
C ALA A 158 -20.96 13.47 -10.99
N VAL A 159 -21.66 12.94 -11.99
CA VAL A 159 -21.31 11.69 -12.66
C VAL A 159 -20.04 11.91 -13.49
N VAL A 160 -18.98 11.14 -13.18
CA VAL A 160 -17.71 11.17 -13.92
C VAL A 160 -17.57 9.99 -14.87
N PHE A 161 -18.27 8.87 -14.58
CA PHE A 161 -18.34 7.72 -15.47
C PHE A 161 -19.59 6.88 -15.20
N GLY A 162 -20.12 6.26 -16.23
CA GLY A 162 -21.24 5.34 -16.12
C GLY A 162 -22.65 6.00 -16.16
N PRO A 163 -23.72 5.20 -15.87
CA PRO A 163 -23.63 3.78 -15.55
C PRO A 163 -23.05 2.97 -16.71
N ALA A 164 -22.17 2.02 -16.38
CA ALA A 164 -21.57 1.07 -17.31
C ALA A 164 -21.78 -0.35 -16.82
N GLY A 165 -21.93 -1.30 -17.72
CA GLY A 165 -22.18 -2.69 -17.41
C GLY A 165 -23.28 -3.31 -18.25
N GLU A 166 -23.90 -4.34 -17.75
CA GLU A 166 -24.95 -5.07 -18.46
C GLU A 166 -26.10 -4.17 -18.89
N GLY A 167 -26.53 -4.31 -20.17
CA GLY A 167 -27.63 -3.52 -20.74
C GLY A 167 -27.25 -2.11 -21.21
N VAL A 168 -26.02 -1.66 -21.00
CA VAL A 168 -25.52 -0.34 -21.45
C VAL A 168 -24.60 -0.48 -22.67
N ALA A 169 -23.59 -1.35 -22.57
CA ALA A 169 -22.72 -1.67 -23.72
C ALA A 169 -23.46 -2.49 -24.78
N PRO A 170 -23.04 -2.45 -26.06
CA PRO A 170 -23.70 -3.22 -27.08
C PRO A 170 -23.65 -4.71 -26.74
N ASN A 171 -24.82 -5.37 -26.75
CA ASN A 171 -25.01 -6.80 -26.52
C ASN A 171 -24.69 -7.32 -25.14
N ALA A 172 -24.73 -6.48 -24.12
CA ALA A 172 -24.35 -6.85 -22.78
C ALA A 172 -25.41 -7.70 -22.07
N LYS A 173 -25.34 -9.01 -22.26
CA LYS A 173 -25.86 -9.97 -21.28
C LYS A 173 -24.67 -10.68 -20.66
N VAL A 174 -24.57 -10.64 -19.34
CA VAL A 174 -23.54 -11.35 -18.60
C VAL A 174 -24.16 -12.59 -18.00
N GLY A 175 -23.63 -13.78 -18.32
CA GLY A 175 -24.10 -15.05 -17.77
C GLY A 175 -23.54 -15.30 -16.36
N ASN A 176 -24.10 -16.32 -15.71
CA ASN A 176 -23.69 -16.72 -14.35
C ASN A 176 -22.35 -17.47 -14.28
N THR A 177 -21.65 -17.60 -15.37
CA THR A 177 -20.29 -18.17 -15.49
C THR A 177 -19.33 -17.21 -16.16
N GLU A 178 -19.69 -15.94 -16.28
CA GLU A 178 -19.01 -14.95 -17.09
C GLU A 178 -18.57 -13.73 -16.27
N VAL A 179 -17.65 -12.99 -16.83
CA VAL A 179 -17.22 -11.66 -16.36
C VAL A 179 -17.47 -10.64 -17.46
N PHE A 180 -17.63 -9.41 -17.06
CA PHE A 180 -17.70 -8.25 -17.92
C PHE A 180 -16.34 -7.56 -17.91
N ILE A 181 -15.70 -7.42 -19.06
CA ILE A 181 -14.34 -6.83 -19.15
C ILE A 181 -14.28 -5.75 -20.23
N LEU A 182 -13.39 -4.79 -20.04
CA LEU A 182 -12.89 -3.93 -21.11
C LEU A 182 -11.74 -4.66 -21.83
N LYS A 183 -11.87 -4.92 -23.13
CA LYS A 183 -10.83 -5.60 -23.93
C LYS A 183 -9.74 -4.67 -24.42
N ALA A 184 -10.08 -3.42 -24.71
CA ALA A 184 -9.14 -2.42 -25.19
C ALA A 184 -8.33 -1.80 -24.03
N ASP A 185 -7.25 -1.11 -24.38
CA ASP A 185 -6.52 -0.31 -23.43
C ASP A 185 -7.43 0.75 -22.80
N PRO A 186 -7.36 0.94 -21.48
CA PRO A 186 -8.14 1.96 -20.81
C PRO A 186 -7.65 3.35 -21.24
N THR A 187 -8.56 4.15 -21.78
CA THR A 187 -8.27 5.54 -22.19
C THR A 187 -9.41 6.46 -21.82
N ALA A 188 -9.14 7.75 -21.80
CA ALA A 188 -10.15 8.77 -21.54
C ALA A 188 -11.28 8.81 -22.58
N ALA A 189 -11.11 8.15 -23.73
CA ALA A 189 -12.12 8.04 -24.80
C ALA A 189 -13.09 6.87 -24.57
N VAL A 190 -12.81 5.97 -23.64
CA VAL A 190 -13.71 4.83 -23.35
C VAL A 190 -14.99 5.36 -22.71
N ALA A 191 -16.09 5.25 -23.44
CA ALA A 191 -17.42 5.60 -22.94
C ALA A 191 -18.07 4.40 -22.24
N ALA A 192 -19.03 4.66 -21.37
CA ALA A 192 -19.76 3.62 -20.64
C ALA A 192 -20.47 2.60 -21.58
N ASN A 193 -20.78 2.99 -22.80
CA ASN A 193 -21.39 2.16 -23.84
C ASN A 193 -20.40 1.75 -24.95
N SER A 194 -19.10 1.77 -24.67
CA SER A 194 -18.08 1.39 -25.66
C SER A 194 -18.29 -0.04 -26.15
N ALA A 195 -18.06 -0.23 -27.46
CA ALA A 195 -18.05 -1.56 -28.09
C ALA A 195 -16.85 -2.42 -27.66
N ASP A 196 -15.88 -1.81 -26.98
CA ASP A 196 -14.70 -2.51 -26.46
C ASP A 196 -15.00 -3.31 -25.18
N TYR A 197 -16.18 -3.13 -24.59
CA TYR A 197 -16.64 -4.01 -23.51
C TYR A 197 -17.10 -5.36 -24.05
N ASP A 198 -16.70 -6.42 -23.34
CA ASP A 198 -17.11 -7.80 -23.58
C ASP A 198 -17.92 -8.29 -22.37
N ALA A 199 -19.17 -8.67 -22.62
CA ALA A 199 -20.11 -9.01 -21.57
C ALA A 199 -20.16 -10.51 -21.26
N ASN A 200 -19.59 -11.36 -22.08
CA ASN A 200 -19.63 -12.81 -21.94
C ASN A 200 -18.22 -13.42 -21.99
N HIS A 201 -17.32 -12.77 -21.25
CA HIS A 201 -15.95 -13.23 -21.19
C HIS A 201 -15.77 -14.32 -20.12
N HIS A 202 -14.88 -15.27 -20.43
CA HIS A 202 -14.64 -16.44 -19.59
C HIS A 202 -13.27 -16.42 -18.91
N PHE A 203 -12.54 -15.32 -18.94
CA PHE A 203 -11.25 -15.14 -18.29
C PHE A 203 -11.26 -13.85 -17.49
N SER A 204 -10.60 -13.86 -16.38
CA SER A 204 -10.61 -12.78 -15.40
C SER A 204 -9.20 -12.52 -14.88
N THR A 205 -8.94 -11.28 -14.50
CA THR A 205 -7.61 -10.82 -14.07
C THR A 205 -7.71 -9.85 -12.90
N PHE A 206 -8.32 -10.30 -11.81
CA PHE A 206 -8.50 -9.50 -10.60
C PHE A 206 -7.20 -8.81 -10.17
N GLY A 207 -7.21 -7.49 -10.12
CA GLY A 207 -6.07 -6.67 -9.72
C GLY A 207 -4.95 -6.50 -10.75
N ALA A 208 -5.17 -6.92 -12.01
CA ALA A 208 -4.19 -6.82 -13.07
C ALA A 208 -4.84 -6.40 -14.39
N PRO A 209 -4.06 -5.89 -15.38
CA PRO A 209 -4.60 -5.59 -16.71
C PRO A 209 -5.28 -6.80 -17.34
N ASN A 210 -6.43 -6.60 -18.00
CA ASN A 210 -7.20 -7.67 -18.64
C ASN A 210 -6.36 -8.39 -19.71
N ARG A 211 -5.72 -9.47 -19.28
CA ARG A 211 -4.70 -10.21 -20.04
C ARG A 211 -5.24 -10.74 -21.38
N TRP A 212 -6.51 -11.12 -21.40
CA TRP A 212 -7.14 -11.77 -22.54
C TRP A 212 -7.72 -10.77 -23.55
N GLY A 213 -7.84 -9.52 -23.20
CA GLY A 213 -8.15 -8.40 -24.07
C GLY A 213 -6.93 -7.71 -24.65
N VAL A 214 -5.70 -8.15 -24.32
CA VAL A 214 -4.44 -7.51 -24.75
C VAL A 214 -4.27 -6.11 -24.15
N GLN A 215 -4.84 -5.86 -22.96
CA GLN A 215 -4.67 -4.56 -22.30
C GLN A 215 -3.21 -4.31 -21.95
N ASP A 216 -2.72 -3.13 -22.31
CA ASP A 216 -1.43 -2.60 -21.91
C ASP A 216 -1.61 -1.25 -21.19
N PHE A 217 -1.34 -1.23 -19.91
CA PHE A 217 -1.37 -0.02 -19.09
C PHE A 217 -0.11 0.83 -19.22
N ASN A 218 0.92 0.38 -19.96
CA ASN A 218 2.18 1.12 -20.07
C ASN A 218 1.99 2.49 -20.74
N SER A 219 1.03 2.61 -21.65
CA SER A 219 0.71 3.89 -22.30
C SER A 219 0.08 4.91 -21.34
N LEU A 220 -0.56 4.45 -20.26
CA LEU A 220 -1.15 5.30 -19.23
C LEU A 220 -0.17 5.63 -18.13
N ARG A 221 0.67 4.65 -17.74
CA ARG A 221 1.56 4.76 -16.60
C ARG A 221 2.66 5.77 -16.89
N PRO A 222 2.74 6.88 -16.13
CA PRO A 222 3.83 7.83 -16.30
C PRO A 222 5.16 7.16 -15.93
N VAL A 223 6.23 7.58 -16.61
CA VAL A 223 7.58 7.21 -16.19
C VAL A 223 7.85 7.90 -14.87
N LEU A 224 7.82 7.15 -13.79
CA LEU A 224 8.12 7.67 -12.47
C LEU A 224 9.62 7.61 -12.22
N ALA A 225 10.17 8.71 -11.73
CA ALA A 225 11.53 8.66 -11.19
C ALA A 225 11.53 7.68 -10.00
N PRO A 226 12.54 6.79 -9.87
CA PRO A 226 12.67 5.96 -8.69
C PRO A 226 12.59 6.84 -7.44
N LYS A 227 11.79 6.46 -6.46
CA LYS A 227 11.70 7.19 -5.21
C LYS A 227 13.11 7.34 -4.63
N ALA A 228 13.52 8.58 -4.38
CA ALA A 228 14.83 8.83 -3.84
C ALA A 228 14.99 8.11 -2.50
N ALA A 229 16.05 7.32 -2.38
CA ALA A 229 16.35 6.66 -1.13
C ALA A 229 16.60 7.71 -0.04
N SER A 230 16.00 7.51 1.13
CA SER A 230 16.20 8.41 2.27
C SER A 230 16.23 7.62 3.59
N ILE A 231 16.92 8.19 4.55
CA ILE A 231 16.92 7.75 5.94
C ILE A 231 16.62 8.99 6.78
N LYS A 232 15.89 8.82 7.90
CA LYS A 232 15.62 9.85 8.89
C LYS A 232 15.80 9.28 10.29
N VAL A 233 16.73 9.83 11.06
CA VAL A 233 16.91 9.52 12.47
C VAL A 233 15.75 10.10 13.29
N LEU A 234 15.14 9.29 14.14
CA LEU A 234 14.00 9.68 14.97
C LEU A 234 14.38 9.80 16.44
N SER A 235 15.33 8.95 16.93
CA SER A 235 15.80 8.96 18.32
C SER A 235 17.13 8.22 18.44
N PRO A 236 18.10 8.72 19.23
CA PRO A 236 18.11 10.07 19.80
C PRO A 236 18.29 11.14 18.72
N ASN A 237 17.51 12.23 18.81
CA ASN A 237 17.47 13.26 17.75
C ASN A 237 17.66 14.68 18.27
N GLY A 238 18.04 14.84 19.53
CA GLY A 238 18.37 16.09 20.21
C GLY A 238 17.57 16.31 21.49
N ALA A 239 18.19 16.99 22.42
CA ALA A 239 17.66 17.30 23.75
C ALA A 239 17.46 16.09 24.70
N GLU A 240 17.73 14.86 24.27
CA GLU A 240 17.72 13.70 25.17
C GLU A 240 18.92 13.72 26.13
N SER A 241 18.72 13.14 27.29
CA SER A 241 19.78 12.89 28.27
C SER A 241 19.89 11.39 28.49
N LEU A 242 20.94 10.80 27.96
CA LEU A 242 21.21 9.36 28.05
C LEU A 242 22.16 9.07 29.17
N THR A 243 21.96 7.93 29.84
CA THR A 243 22.88 7.46 30.89
C THR A 243 23.91 6.52 30.28
N SER A 244 25.20 6.77 30.50
CA SER A 244 26.28 5.91 30.06
C SER A 244 26.13 4.48 30.65
N GLY A 245 26.52 3.47 29.88
CA GLY A 245 26.40 2.06 30.27
C GLY A 245 24.96 1.51 30.26
N LYS A 246 23.97 2.28 29.83
CA LYS A 246 22.61 1.79 29.63
C LYS A 246 22.36 1.46 28.16
N VAL A 247 21.44 0.51 27.91
CA VAL A 247 20.98 0.20 26.58
C VAL A 247 19.82 1.14 26.23
N VAL A 248 19.95 1.85 25.12
CA VAL A 248 18.90 2.68 24.54
C VAL A 248 18.55 2.18 23.15
N THR A 249 17.40 2.59 22.62
CA THR A 249 17.01 2.24 21.25
C THR A 249 17.28 3.43 20.35
N VAL A 250 18.16 3.25 19.37
CA VAL A 250 18.27 4.14 18.21
C VAL A 250 17.12 3.80 17.28
N GLN A 251 16.38 4.82 16.79
CA GLN A 251 15.24 4.65 15.89
C GLN A 251 15.41 5.51 14.65
N TRP A 252 15.03 4.96 13.51
CA TRP A 252 15.01 5.68 12.22
C TRP A 252 13.85 5.22 11.36
N GLN A 253 13.51 6.03 10.38
CA GLN A 253 12.64 5.69 9.27
C GLN A 253 13.49 5.67 7.99
N SER A 254 13.18 4.76 7.07
CA SER A 254 13.84 4.72 5.77
C SER A 254 12.82 4.49 4.65
N ASP A 255 13.11 5.09 3.51
CA ASP A 255 12.37 4.93 2.27
C ASP A 255 13.32 4.44 1.19
N SER A 256 12.91 3.43 0.40
CA SER A 256 13.70 2.86 -0.71
C SER A 256 15.12 2.45 -0.33
N VAL A 257 15.33 2.03 0.91
CA VAL A 257 16.57 1.44 1.44
C VAL A 257 16.27 0.01 1.84
N THR A 258 16.66 -0.95 1.00
CA THR A 258 16.40 -2.40 1.20
C THR A 258 17.60 -3.14 1.79
N GLU A 259 18.76 -2.53 1.74
CA GLU A 259 20.01 -3.05 2.26
C GLU A 259 20.18 -2.84 3.77
N THR A 260 21.22 -3.42 4.34
CA THR A 260 21.64 -3.14 5.73
C THR A 260 22.07 -1.68 5.90
N VAL A 261 21.96 -1.19 7.12
CA VAL A 261 22.42 0.15 7.49
C VAL A 261 23.59 0.08 8.46
N LEU A 262 24.45 1.11 8.39
CA LEU A 262 25.51 1.37 9.33
C LEU A 262 24.98 2.37 10.37
N VAL A 263 25.07 2.02 11.65
CA VAL A 263 24.74 2.92 12.75
C VAL A 263 26.05 3.35 13.42
N GLU A 264 26.21 4.65 13.59
CA GLU A 264 27.40 5.26 14.19
C GLU A 264 27.01 6.31 15.21
N PHE A 265 27.89 6.57 16.15
CA PHE A 265 27.78 7.70 17.07
C PHE A 265 29.03 8.58 17.05
N SER A 266 28.82 9.85 17.34
CA SER A 266 29.85 10.83 17.57
C SER A 266 29.74 11.33 19.01
N LEU A 267 30.87 11.78 19.59
CA LEU A 267 30.93 12.37 20.92
C LEU A 267 31.43 13.84 20.87
N ASP A 268 31.70 14.32 19.67
CA ASP A 268 32.42 15.57 19.35
C ASP A 268 31.70 16.35 18.23
N ALA A 269 30.38 16.46 18.32
CA ALA A 269 29.55 17.20 17.38
C ALA A 269 29.74 16.76 15.89
N GLY A 270 30.10 15.49 15.65
CA GLY A 270 30.23 14.93 14.31
C GLY A 270 31.62 15.04 13.67
N PHE A 271 32.65 15.51 14.41
CA PHE A 271 34.04 15.54 13.90
C PHE A 271 34.61 14.13 13.74
N SER A 272 34.29 13.21 14.65
CA SER A 272 34.65 11.80 14.51
C SER A 272 33.44 10.89 14.72
N TRP A 273 33.46 9.72 14.07
CA TRP A 273 32.37 8.74 14.12
C TRP A 273 32.89 7.36 14.50
N THR A 274 32.18 6.70 15.37
CA THR A 274 32.45 5.34 15.83
C THR A 274 31.24 4.46 15.53
N ALA A 275 31.47 3.37 14.78
CA ALA A 275 30.40 2.41 14.50
C ALA A 275 29.99 1.65 15.76
N VAL A 276 28.69 1.41 15.91
CA VAL A 276 28.17 0.47 16.92
C VAL A 276 28.58 -0.96 16.56
N TYR A 277 28.50 -1.88 17.51
CA TYR A 277 28.84 -3.28 17.26
C TYR A 277 27.59 -4.17 17.38
N PRO A 278 27.28 -5.00 16.35
CA PRO A 278 27.93 -5.11 15.04
C PRO A 278 27.68 -3.87 14.15
N PRO A 279 28.64 -3.49 13.29
CA PRO A 279 28.54 -2.21 12.55
C PRO A 279 27.40 -2.16 11.54
N ASN A 280 27.14 -3.28 10.85
CA ASN A 280 26.08 -3.39 9.85
C ASN A 280 24.90 -4.13 10.43
N VAL A 281 23.77 -3.47 10.50
CA VAL A 281 22.53 -4.00 11.09
C VAL A 281 21.43 -4.08 10.04
N GLY A 282 20.46 -4.98 10.25
CA GLY A 282 19.28 -5.03 9.40
C GLY A 282 18.51 -3.71 9.44
N ASN A 283 17.98 -3.26 8.29
CA ASN A 283 17.19 -2.05 8.22
C ASN A 283 15.76 -2.28 8.76
N THR A 284 15.66 -2.47 10.07
CA THR A 284 14.41 -2.75 10.80
C THR A 284 13.78 -1.49 11.42
N GLY A 285 14.36 -0.31 11.20
CA GLY A 285 13.92 0.94 11.79
C GLY A 285 14.39 1.15 13.24
N GLN A 286 15.11 0.20 13.83
CA GLN A 286 15.60 0.33 15.20
C GLN A 286 16.83 -0.53 15.49
N TYR A 287 17.63 -0.07 16.47
CA TYR A 287 18.81 -0.79 16.97
C TYR A 287 18.98 -0.54 18.47
N LYS A 288 19.27 -1.60 19.25
CA LYS A 288 19.61 -1.49 20.68
C LYS A 288 21.07 -1.16 20.83
N TRP A 289 21.38 0.03 21.26
CA TRP A 289 22.72 0.58 21.43
C TRP A 289 23.12 0.65 22.92
N LEU A 290 24.26 0.07 23.23
CA LEU A 290 24.89 0.26 24.54
C LEU A 290 25.64 1.59 24.54
N VAL A 291 25.15 2.56 25.32
CA VAL A 291 25.74 3.90 25.43
C VAL A 291 27.14 3.81 26.05
N PRO A 292 28.18 4.37 25.42
CA PRO A 292 29.55 4.28 25.91
C PRO A 292 29.72 4.94 27.30
N LEU A 293 30.73 4.48 28.06
CA LEU A 293 31.01 4.95 29.40
C LEU A 293 31.78 6.28 29.38
N VAL A 294 31.13 7.31 28.87
CA VAL A 294 31.72 8.66 28.72
C VAL A 294 30.72 9.74 29.09
N ASN A 295 31.21 10.96 29.28
CA ASN A 295 30.38 12.17 29.30
C ASN A 295 30.51 12.88 27.95
N SER A 296 29.41 13.33 27.39
CA SER A 296 29.39 14.25 26.26
C SER A 296 28.10 15.06 26.27
N ASN A 297 28.17 16.32 25.93
CA ASN A 297 27.02 17.18 25.62
C ASN A 297 26.90 17.48 24.10
N GLU A 298 27.74 16.83 23.33
CA GLU A 298 27.84 16.98 21.86
C GLU A 298 27.66 15.65 21.11
N ALA A 299 26.95 14.70 21.75
CA ALA A 299 26.74 13.40 21.15
C ALA A 299 25.72 13.45 20.01
N LEU A 300 26.00 12.73 18.94
CA LEU A 300 25.13 12.56 17.77
C LEU A 300 25.06 11.08 17.37
N VAL A 301 23.97 10.67 16.74
CA VAL A 301 23.85 9.39 16.02
C VAL A 301 23.71 9.65 14.54
N ARG A 302 24.35 8.81 13.73
CA ARG A 302 24.19 8.75 12.27
C ARG A 302 23.74 7.37 11.87
N VAL A 303 22.77 7.30 10.94
CA VAL A 303 22.34 6.07 10.28
C VAL A 303 22.54 6.25 8.80
N SER A 304 23.29 5.36 8.15
CA SER A 304 23.59 5.43 6.71
C SER A 304 23.37 4.07 6.03
N SER A 305 22.99 4.12 4.74
CA SER A 305 22.93 2.91 3.90
C SER A 305 24.33 2.38 3.65
N VAL A 306 24.54 1.07 3.81
CA VAL A 306 25.85 0.43 3.59
C VAL A 306 26.25 0.52 2.11
N ASN A 307 25.31 0.28 1.20
CA ASN A 307 25.59 0.28 -0.24
C ASN A 307 25.57 1.67 -0.88
N ARG A 308 24.89 2.64 -0.21
CA ARG A 308 24.74 4.02 -0.66
C ARG A 308 25.08 4.99 0.49
N PRO A 309 26.36 5.14 0.86
CA PRO A 309 26.77 5.93 2.05
C PRO A 309 26.36 7.39 2.04
N TYR A 310 26.01 7.93 0.86
CA TYR A 310 25.46 9.28 0.70
C TYR A 310 23.97 9.39 1.09
N VAL A 311 23.30 8.23 1.30
CA VAL A 311 21.94 8.14 1.87
C VAL A 311 22.09 7.93 3.37
N TYR A 312 22.05 9.00 4.12
CA TYR A 312 22.19 8.99 5.57
C TYR A 312 21.42 10.13 6.21
N ASP A 313 21.26 10.02 7.51
CA ASP A 313 20.80 11.11 8.36
C ASP A 313 21.52 11.09 9.70
N VAL A 314 21.55 12.24 10.35
CA VAL A 314 22.20 12.50 11.62
C VAL A 314 21.18 13.13 12.57
N SER A 315 21.30 12.87 13.86
CA SER A 315 20.50 13.58 14.90
C SER A 315 20.42 15.08 14.60
N ASP A 316 19.23 15.66 14.59
CA ASP A 316 18.99 17.08 14.25
C ASP A 316 19.73 18.05 15.19
N LYS A 317 19.97 17.62 16.45
CA LYS A 317 20.69 18.34 17.48
C LYS A 317 21.48 17.38 18.34
N PRO A 318 22.57 17.85 18.97
CA PRO A 318 23.28 17.05 19.95
C PRO A 318 22.39 16.67 21.14
N PHE A 319 22.62 15.47 21.65
CA PHE A 319 22.06 14.98 22.90
C PHE A 319 23.19 14.81 23.94
N THR A 320 22.81 14.68 25.19
CA THR A 320 23.76 14.55 26.30
C THR A 320 23.94 13.10 26.72
N ILE A 321 25.16 12.66 26.94
CA ILE A 321 25.49 11.42 27.65
C ILE A 321 26.06 11.79 29.05
N LEU A 322 25.37 11.35 30.07
CA LEU A 322 25.82 11.54 31.46
C LEU A 322 26.49 10.27 31.96
N ALA A 323 27.70 10.38 32.49
CA ALA A 323 28.30 9.24 33.17
C ALA A 323 27.36 8.78 34.29
N SER A 324 27.06 7.49 34.31
CA SER A 324 26.56 6.90 35.52
C SER A 324 27.64 7.16 36.57
N THR A 325 27.35 7.96 37.59
CA THR A 325 28.23 7.98 38.76
C THR A 325 28.43 6.52 39.17
N PRO A 326 29.66 5.99 39.18
CA PRO A 326 29.86 4.73 39.84
C PRO A 326 29.34 4.95 41.25
N VAL A 327 28.41 4.13 41.72
CA VAL A 327 28.18 4.00 43.13
C VAL A 327 29.42 3.24 43.66
N ALA A 328 30.55 3.88 43.51
CA ALA A 328 31.69 3.62 44.33
C ALA A 328 31.47 4.47 45.59
N ASP A 329 30.74 3.93 46.55
CA ASP A 329 31.01 4.23 47.91
C ASP A 329 32.45 3.70 48.18
N LEU A 330 33.42 4.41 47.61
CA LEU A 330 34.81 4.35 48.04
C LEU A 330 34.84 5.10 49.36
N ALA A 331 34.55 4.35 50.40
CA ALA A 331 34.65 4.66 51.79
C ALA A 331 35.26 6.04 52.11
N SER A 332 34.54 6.80 52.88
CA SER A 332 35.07 7.91 53.67
C SER A 332 36.36 7.51 54.39
N GLY A 333 37.52 7.56 53.69
CA GLY A 333 38.78 7.20 54.34
C GLY A 333 39.94 6.85 53.43
N GLY A 334 39.83 6.88 52.10
CA GLY A 334 40.96 6.75 51.17
C GLY A 334 41.68 5.40 51.20
N ARG A 335 41.07 4.34 51.69
CA ARG A 335 41.57 2.96 51.61
C ARG A 335 40.68 2.12 50.74
N VAL A 336 41.22 1.62 49.63
CA VAL A 336 40.61 0.56 48.84
C VAL A 336 40.74 -0.74 49.61
N ASP A 337 39.64 -1.23 50.23
CA ASP A 337 39.66 -2.55 50.85
C ASP A 337 39.28 -3.61 49.81
N PHE A 338 39.70 -4.86 50.06
CA PHE A 338 39.46 -5.99 49.19
C PHE A 338 37.97 -6.34 49.01
N SER A 339 37.08 -5.83 49.86
CA SER A 339 35.63 -6.05 49.75
C SER A 339 34.98 -5.20 48.63
N ALA A 340 35.55 -4.04 48.35
CA ALA A 340 35.13 -3.20 47.21
C ALA A 340 35.53 -3.83 45.88
N LEU A 341 36.68 -4.47 45.79
CA LEU A 341 37.12 -5.19 44.58
C LEU A 341 36.28 -6.45 44.28
N THR A 342 35.86 -7.18 45.29
CA THR A 342 35.01 -8.36 45.15
C THR A 342 33.59 -8.00 44.71
N ARG A 343 33.04 -6.85 45.13
CA ARG A 343 31.76 -6.35 44.62
C ARG A 343 31.85 -5.87 43.18
N PHE A 344 32.96 -5.26 42.78
CA PHE A 344 33.21 -4.86 41.40
C PHE A 344 33.32 -6.09 40.46
N ALA A 345 34.00 -7.14 40.86
CA ALA A 345 34.12 -8.37 40.12
C ALA A 345 32.80 -9.14 40.00
N ALA A 346 31.93 -9.09 41.03
CA ALA A 346 30.62 -9.76 41.01
C ALA A 346 29.61 -9.08 40.09
N THR A 347 29.78 -7.81 39.75
CA THR A 347 28.95 -7.10 38.77
C THR A 347 29.41 -7.27 37.32
N TRP A 348 30.60 -7.85 37.08
CA TRP A 348 31.14 -8.13 35.76
C TRP A 348 30.91 -9.55 35.28
N LEU A 349 30.42 -10.44 36.13
CA LEU A 349 30.26 -11.88 35.87
C LEU A 349 28.80 -12.35 35.80
N ASN A 350 27.83 -11.41 35.76
CA ASN A 350 26.41 -11.73 35.53
C ASN A 350 25.88 -11.03 34.25
#